data_3d5b9848639539d0f292cfd0fe179267
#
_entry.id   3d5b9848639539d0f292cfd0fe179267
#
_cell.length_a   1.000
_cell.length_b   1.000
_cell.length_c   1.000
_cell.angle_alpha   90.00
_cell.angle_beta   90.00
_cell.angle_gamma   90.00
#
_symmetry.space_group_name_H-M   'P 1'
#
loop_
_entity.id
_entity.type
_entity.pdbx_description
1 polymer ?
#
loop_
_entity_poly.entity_id
_entity_poly.type
_entity_poly.pdbx_seq_one_letter_code
_entity_poly.pdbx_strand_id
1 'polypeptide(L)'
;MRIMKTKERLMSLDVLRGLDLFFLVGLESVMHPLASAIDTEGFHDFMWNFSHVEWEGFSPWDLVMPLFLFMSGVSIPFAMSNYRKGADKSGLCQRLLKRVALLWIFGMICQGNLRGLDPDRIYLYSNTLQTIAVGYLFTVIFYLFTSWRTQAGIAVLLLLGYWGAMKWVTVDGFGGGNYTPDLNLAEWIDRTVLGRFRDGASVEDGVVQFAPWYRYTWILSSLNFIVTVMTGCFAGQILRHVSFKPNQKALLLAVAGAVLAAAGWLWNIEFPVIKKLWSSS
;
A
#
# COMPACT_ATOMS: atom_id res chain seq x y z
N MET A 1 -34.58 -2.99 -11.61
CA MET A 1 -33.27 -2.55 -11.09
C MET A 1 -32.63 -1.62 -12.11
N ARG A 2 -32.75 -0.29 -11.87
CA ARG A 2 -32.31 0.75 -12.83
C ARG A 2 -30.78 0.87 -12.73
N ILE A 3 -30.08 0.36 -13.73
CA ILE A 3 -28.61 0.44 -13.84
C ILE A 3 -28.28 1.83 -14.38
N MET A 4 -27.50 2.59 -13.65
CA MET A 4 -26.91 3.81 -14.19
C MET A 4 -26.09 3.46 -15.44
N LYS A 5 -26.50 3.99 -16.58
CA LYS A 5 -26.01 3.64 -17.92
C LYS A 5 -24.84 4.50 -18.39
N THR A 6 -24.28 5.34 -17.53
CA THR A 6 -23.16 6.20 -17.87
C THR A 6 -21.93 5.81 -17.09
N LYS A 7 -20.76 5.83 -17.75
CA LYS A 7 -19.45 5.90 -17.11
C LYS A 7 -19.37 7.23 -16.33
N GLU A 8 -20.11 7.36 -15.24
CA GLU A 8 -19.94 8.50 -14.36
C GLU A 8 -18.53 8.39 -13.76
N ARG A 9 -17.65 9.28 -14.22
CA ARG A 9 -16.38 9.52 -13.57
C ARG A 9 -16.69 10.03 -12.17
N LEU A 10 -16.10 9.41 -11.15
CA LEU A 10 -16.11 9.96 -9.81
C LEU A 10 -15.11 11.11 -9.76
N MET A 11 -15.60 12.33 -9.99
CA MET A 11 -14.77 13.53 -9.95
C MET A 11 -14.02 13.66 -8.63
N SER A 12 -14.65 13.29 -7.50
CA SER A 12 -14.01 13.28 -6.19
C SER A 12 -12.78 12.35 -6.12
N LEU A 13 -12.84 11.19 -6.78
CA LEU A 13 -11.70 10.27 -6.84
C LEU A 13 -10.58 10.82 -7.74
N ASP A 14 -10.94 11.46 -8.86
CA ASP A 14 -9.96 12.07 -9.76
C ASP A 14 -9.28 13.28 -9.11
N VAL A 15 -10.04 14.11 -8.35
CA VAL A 15 -9.49 15.22 -7.56
C VAL A 15 -8.54 14.68 -6.47
N LEU A 16 -8.96 13.65 -5.73
CA LEU A 16 -8.14 13.07 -4.67
C LEU A 16 -6.82 12.50 -5.22
N ARG A 17 -6.87 11.83 -6.38
CA ARG A 17 -5.66 11.35 -7.08
C ARG A 17 -4.75 12.47 -7.52
N GLY A 18 -5.34 13.55 -8.07
CA GLY A 18 -4.58 14.74 -8.47
C GLY A 18 -3.90 15.40 -7.29
N LEU A 19 -4.58 15.51 -6.15
CA LEU A 19 -4.03 16.04 -4.90
C LEU A 19 -2.88 15.18 -4.37
N ASP A 20 -3.05 13.87 -4.36
CA ASP A 20 -2.04 12.92 -3.88
C ASP A 20 -0.78 12.95 -4.77
N LEU A 21 -0.95 13.01 -6.10
CA LEU A 21 0.15 13.21 -7.04
C LEU A 21 0.83 14.57 -6.85
N PHE A 22 0.07 15.61 -6.58
CA PHE A 22 0.64 16.93 -6.30
C PHE A 22 1.48 16.91 -5.03
N PHE A 23 1.04 16.24 -3.98
CA PHE A 23 1.84 16.04 -2.79
C PHE A 23 3.13 15.28 -3.11
N LEU A 24 3.03 14.15 -3.79
CA LEU A 24 4.19 13.29 -4.08
C LEU A 24 5.22 13.96 -4.98
N VAL A 25 4.81 14.65 -6.06
CA VAL A 25 5.73 15.14 -7.10
C VAL A 25 6.07 16.61 -6.92
N GLY A 26 5.08 17.43 -6.54
CA GLY A 26 5.22 18.88 -6.47
C GLY A 26 5.64 19.37 -5.10
N LEU A 27 4.93 18.93 -4.07
CA LEU A 27 5.10 19.52 -2.75
C LEU A 27 6.41 19.06 -2.08
N GLU A 28 6.77 17.79 -2.19
CA GLU A 28 8.02 17.27 -1.65
C GLU A 28 9.24 18.01 -2.19
N SER A 29 9.27 18.22 -3.52
CA SER A 29 10.37 18.91 -4.21
C SER A 29 10.52 20.38 -3.81
N VAL A 30 9.46 21.01 -3.30
CA VAL A 30 9.46 22.42 -2.87
C VAL A 30 9.74 22.54 -1.37
N MET A 31 9.16 21.65 -0.56
CA MET A 31 9.19 21.79 0.90
C MET A 31 10.59 21.55 1.47
N HIS A 32 11.37 20.60 0.93
CA HIS A 32 12.73 20.36 1.42
C HIS A 32 13.70 21.55 1.20
N PRO A 33 13.79 22.16 -0.01
CA PRO A 33 14.58 23.36 -0.20
C PRO A 33 14.09 24.55 0.65
N LEU A 34 12.76 24.68 0.83
CA LEU A 34 12.18 25.73 1.65
C LEU A 34 12.56 25.57 3.13
N ALA A 35 12.59 24.33 3.63
CA ALA A 35 13.03 24.03 4.99
C ALA A 35 14.48 24.42 5.23
N SER A 36 15.32 24.27 4.20
CA SER A 36 16.73 24.68 4.28
C SER A 36 16.92 26.19 4.23
N ALA A 37 15.95 26.93 3.68
CA ALA A 37 16.01 28.38 3.53
C ALA A 37 15.43 29.13 4.73
N ILE A 38 14.50 28.52 5.47
CA ILE A 38 13.80 29.12 6.60
C ILE A 38 14.20 28.38 7.87
N ASP A 39 15.24 28.85 8.53
CA ASP A 39 15.77 28.27 9.77
C ASP A 39 15.07 28.92 11.00
N THR A 40 13.81 28.51 11.24
CA THR A 40 13.05 28.90 12.42
C THR A 40 12.42 27.66 13.08
N GLU A 41 12.44 27.61 14.41
CA GLU A 41 11.94 26.47 15.19
C GLU A 41 10.47 26.11 14.84
N GLY A 42 9.58 27.11 14.77
CA GLY A 42 8.18 26.89 14.39
C GLY A 42 7.98 26.40 12.95
N PHE A 43 8.92 26.70 12.04
CA PHE A 43 8.87 26.18 10.68
C PHE A 43 9.38 24.73 10.61
N HIS A 44 10.37 24.37 11.41
CA HIS A 44 10.81 22.97 11.55
C HIS A 44 9.69 22.08 12.10
N ASP A 45 8.95 22.52 13.12
CA ASP A 45 7.79 21.80 13.64
C ASP A 45 6.69 21.62 12.58
N PHE A 46 6.44 22.65 11.79
CA PHE A 46 5.50 22.54 10.66
C PHE A 46 5.99 21.54 9.61
N MET A 47 7.31 21.56 9.32
CA MET A 47 7.93 20.68 8.32
C MET A 47 7.90 19.20 8.72
N TRP A 48 7.77 18.87 10.01
CA TRP A 48 7.58 17.50 10.47
C TRP A 48 6.39 16.82 9.77
N ASN A 49 5.32 17.55 9.45
CA ASN A 49 4.17 17.03 8.74
C ASN A 49 4.47 16.55 7.31
N PHE A 50 5.59 16.98 6.72
CA PHE A 50 6.07 16.63 5.39
C PHE A 50 7.28 15.70 5.43
N SER A 51 7.56 15.12 6.57
CA SER A 51 8.68 14.20 6.78
C SER A 51 8.15 12.81 7.10
N HIS A 52 8.90 11.78 6.71
CA HIS A 52 8.61 10.43 7.15
C HIS A 52 9.12 10.18 8.56
N VAL A 53 8.33 9.49 9.36
CA VAL A 53 8.80 8.99 10.65
C VAL A 53 9.92 7.96 10.42
N GLU A 54 10.96 8.01 11.24
CA GLU A 54 12.12 7.13 11.06
C GLU A 54 11.76 5.64 11.17
N TRP A 55 10.96 5.26 12.18
CA TRP A 55 10.56 3.87 12.39
C TRP A 55 9.15 3.76 12.98
N GLU A 56 8.99 3.94 14.29
CA GLU A 56 7.70 3.87 14.97
C GLU A 56 6.98 5.21 14.95
N GLY A 57 5.68 5.17 14.70
CA GLY A 57 4.84 6.35 14.67
C GLY A 57 4.25 6.62 13.30
N PHE A 58 3.67 7.80 13.17
CA PHE A 58 2.90 8.19 12.00
C PHE A 58 2.96 9.71 11.81
N SER A 59 3.30 10.14 10.61
CA SER A 59 3.17 11.52 10.16
C SER A 59 2.12 11.65 9.05
N PRO A 60 1.52 12.82 8.83
CA PRO A 60 0.59 13.01 7.72
C PRO A 60 1.18 12.64 6.36
N TRP A 61 2.49 12.82 6.16
CA TRP A 61 3.18 12.46 4.93
C TRP A 61 3.19 10.94 4.65
N ASP A 62 3.10 10.15 5.70
CA ASP A 62 3.05 8.68 5.59
C ASP A 62 1.75 8.17 4.99
N LEU A 63 0.70 9.01 4.87
CA LEU A 63 -0.57 8.65 4.21
C LEU A 63 -0.50 8.58 2.69
N VAL A 64 0.45 9.23 2.04
CA VAL A 64 0.52 9.34 0.57
C VAL A 64 0.48 7.96 -0.09
N MET A 65 1.38 7.06 0.30
CA MET A 65 1.42 5.72 -0.28
C MET A 65 0.18 4.87 0.03
N PRO A 66 -0.33 4.79 1.29
CA PRO A 66 -1.60 4.13 1.59
C PRO A 66 -2.78 4.68 0.80
N LEU A 67 -2.83 5.98 0.58
CA LEU A 67 -3.91 6.63 -0.16
C LEU A 67 -3.93 6.18 -1.63
N PHE A 68 -2.76 6.03 -2.29
CA PHE A 68 -2.67 5.46 -3.63
C PHE A 68 -3.21 4.03 -3.69
N LEU A 69 -2.84 3.18 -2.73
CA LEU A 69 -3.35 1.81 -2.64
C LEU A 69 -4.87 1.79 -2.46
N PHE A 70 -5.37 2.58 -1.51
CA PHE A 70 -6.80 2.74 -1.23
C PHE A 70 -7.57 3.20 -2.47
N MET A 71 -7.12 4.27 -3.15
CA MET A 71 -7.75 4.78 -4.37
C MET A 71 -7.76 3.77 -5.52
N SER A 72 -6.71 2.95 -5.64
CA SER A 72 -6.68 1.86 -6.60
C SER A 72 -7.81 0.87 -6.33
N GLY A 73 -8.05 0.55 -5.05
CA GLY A 73 -9.14 -0.29 -4.56
C GLY A 73 -10.52 0.30 -4.86
N VAL A 74 -10.74 1.59 -4.56
CA VAL A 74 -12.01 2.28 -4.84
C VAL A 74 -12.42 2.14 -6.31
N SER A 75 -11.46 2.11 -7.22
CA SER A 75 -11.72 1.98 -8.66
C SER A 75 -12.22 0.60 -9.09
N ILE A 76 -11.95 -0.46 -8.34
CA ILE A 76 -12.25 -1.86 -8.72
C ILE A 76 -13.76 -2.10 -8.95
N PRO A 77 -14.67 -1.73 -8.03
CA PRO A 77 -16.10 -1.93 -8.26
C PRO A 77 -16.65 -1.18 -9.48
N PHE A 78 -16.04 -0.06 -9.86
CA PHE A 78 -16.45 0.69 -11.03
C PHE A 78 -15.97 0.03 -12.33
N ALA A 79 -14.75 -0.50 -12.34
CA ALA A 79 -14.17 -1.15 -13.50
C ALA A 79 -14.66 -2.61 -13.68
N MET A 80 -14.88 -3.36 -12.61
CA MET A 80 -15.03 -4.81 -12.65
C MET A 80 -16.47 -5.30 -12.42
N SER A 81 -17.43 -4.42 -12.11
CA SER A 81 -18.79 -4.84 -11.75
C SER A 81 -19.55 -5.60 -12.84
N ASN A 82 -19.30 -5.28 -14.11
CA ASN A 82 -19.94 -5.97 -15.22
C ASN A 82 -19.48 -7.44 -15.31
N TYR A 83 -18.19 -7.69 -15.08
CA TYR A 83 -17.63 -9.03 -15.04
C TYR A 83 -18.14 -9.85 -13.85
N ARG A 84 -18.35 -9.20 -12.71
CA ARG A 84 -18.98 -9.83 -11.54
C ARG A 84 -20.44 -10.24 -11.80
N LYS A 85 -21.15 -9.51 -12.67
CA LYS A 85 -22.55 -9.79 -13.07
C LYS A 85 -22.69 -10.80 -14.21
N GLY A 86 -21.61 -11.44 -14.65
CA GLY A 86 -21.63 -12.48 -15.66
C GLY A 86 -21.29 -12.00 -17.08
N ALA A 87 -20.77 -10.79 -17.26
CA ALA A 87 -20.23 -10.41 -18.57
C ALA A 87 -19.08 -11.34 -18.96
N ASP A 88 -18.86 -11.47 -20.26
CA ASP A 88 -17.78 -12.29 -20.81
C ASP A 88 -16.43 -11.88 -20.21
N LYS A 89 -15.75 -12.85 -19.63
CA LYS A 89 -14.44 -12.70 -19.01
C LYS A 89 -13.30 -12.97 -19.98
N SER A 90 -13.60 -13.24 -21.25
CA SER A 90 -12.58 -13.41 -22.28
C SER A 90 -11.71 -12.16 -22.35
N GLY A 91 -10.41 -12.33 -22.34
CA GLY A 91 -9.45 -11.23 -22.32
C GLY A 91 -9.37 -10.41 -21.02
N LEU A 92 -10.19 -10.69 -19.99
CA LEU A 92 -10.07 -10.01 -18.69
C LEU A 92 -8.75 -10.35 -18.01
N CYS A 93 -8.38 -11.64 -18.00
CA CYS A 93 -7.12 -12.11 -17.44
C CYS A 93 -5.93 -11.42 -18.11
N GLN A 94 -5.93 -11.37 -19.44
CA GLN A 94 -4.86 -10.70 -20.20
C GLN A 94 -4.76 -9.20 -19.88
N ARG A 95 -5.91 -8.49 -19.76
CA ARG A 95 -5.92 -7.07 -19.38
C ARG A 95 -5.42 -6.85 -17.95
N LEU A 96 -5.79 -7.73 -17.04
CA LEU A 96 -5.34 -7.68 -15.64
C LEU A 96 -3.83 -7.93 -15.56
N LEU A 97 -3.34 -8.99 -16.20
CA LEU A 97 -1.91 -9.31 -16.23
C LEU A 97 -1.09 -8.21 -16.90
N LYS A 98 -1.58 -7.65 -18.03
CA LYS A 98 -0.92 -6.52 -18.68
C LYS A 98 -0.81 -5.31 -17.73
N ARG A 99 -1.88 -4.99 -17.00
CA ARG A 99 -1.85 -3.88 -16.02
C ARG A 99 -0.86 -4.14 -14.90
N VAL A 100 -0.87 -5.34 -14.34
CA VAL A 100 0.07 -5.75 -13.27
C VAL A 100 1.51 -5.69 -13.77
N ALA A 101 1.79 -6.25 -14.95
CA ALA A 101 3.12 -6.24 -15.55
C ALA A 101 3.62 -4.82 -15.84
N LEU A 102 2.76 -3.95 -16.37
CA LEU A 102 3.13 -2.55 -16.62
C LEU A 102 3.42 -1.80 -15.32
N LEU A 103 2.59 -1.97 -14.29
CA LEU A 103 2.86 -1.38 -12.97
C LEU A 103 4.17 -1.89 -12.37
N TRP A 104 4.45 -3.17 -12.53
CA TRP A 104 5.69 -3.79 -12.06
C TRP A 104 6.92 -3.21 -12.75
N ILE A 105 6.90 -3.18 -14.09
CA ILE A 105 7.99 -2.64 -14.91
C ILE A 105 8.20 -1.14 -14.62
N PHE A 106 7.13 -0.35 -14.58
CA PHE A 106 7.25 1.07 -14.24
C PHE A 106 7.77 1.27 -12.81
N GLY A 107 7.38 0.43 -11.86
CA GLY A 107 7.93 0.46 -10.50
C GLY A 107 9.44 0.21 -10.50
N MET A 108 9.93 -0.77 -11.25
CA MET A 108 11.36 -1.03 -11.42
C MET A 108 12.09 0.18 -12.07
N ILE A 109 11.49 0.78 -13.10
CA ILE A 109 12.07 1.96 -13.75
C ILE A 109 12.16 3.15 -12.79
N CYS A 110 11.09 3.42 -12.05
CA CYS A 110 11.05 4.50 -11.06
C CYS A 110 12.10 4.32 -9.95
N GLN A 111 12.40 3.07 -9.57
CA GLN A 111 13.45 2.75 -8.60
C GLN A 111 14.87 2.88 -9.17
N GLY A 112 14.99 3.12 -10.47
CA GLY A 112 16.28 3.34 -11.11
C GLY A 112 16.94 2.10 -11.69
N ASN A 113 16.27 0.95 -11.70
CA ASN A 113 16.79 -0.33 -12.20
C ASN A 113 17.35 -0.30 -13.63
N LEU A 114 16.90 0.62 -14.46
CA LEU A 114 17.38 0.73 -15.86
C LEU A 114 18.33 1.91 -16.06
N ARG A 115 18.67 2.63 -14.99
CA ARG A 115 19.66 3.71 -15.07
C ARG A 115 21.07 3.12 -15.19
N GLY A 116 21.66 3.26 -16.35
CA GLY A 116 23.02 2.80 -16.65
C GLY A 116 23.12 1.32 -17.01
N LEU A 117 22.02 0.58 -17.09
CA LEU A 117 22.00 -0.87 -17.40
C LEU A 117 22.95 -1.68 -16.49
N ASP A 118 23.09 -1.27 -15.24
CA ASP A 118 23.91 -1.92 -14.24
C ASP A 118 23.21 -3.20 -13.76
N PRO A 119 23.73 -4.42 -14.05
CA PRO A 119 23.11 -5.66 -13.63
C PRO A 119 23.12 -5.87 -12.11
N ASP A 120 23.96 -5.14 -11.38
CA ASP A 120 24.05 -5.23 -9.93
C ASP A 120 23.00 -4.36 -9.22
N ARG A 121 22.30 -3.50 -9.97
CA ARG A 121 21.22 -2.65 -9.48
C ARG A 121 19.85 -3.06 -10.00
N ILE A 122 19.57 -4.34 -10.02
CA ILE A 122 18.25 -4.88 -10.37
C ILE A 122 17.47 -5.17 -9.09
N TYR A 123 16.54 -4.27 -8.75
CA TYR A 123 15.65 -4.45 -7.60
C TYR A 123 14.29 -4.98 -8.06
N LEU A 124 13.91 -6.17 -7.59
CA LEU A 124 12.70 -6.84 -8.09
C LEU A 124 11.43 -6.32 -7.43
N TYR A 125 11.47 -5.99 -6.14
CA TYR A 125 10.30 -5.53 -5.42
C TYR A 125 10.68 -4.47 -4.39
N SER A 126 10.48 -3.20 -4.73
CA SER A 126 10.96 -2.07 -3.92
C SER A 126 10.20 -0.76 -4.16
N ASN A 127 9.01 -0.81 -4.81
CA ASN A 127 8.34 0.41 -5.23
C ASN A 127 6.82 0.36 -4.99
N THR A 128 6.23 1.54 -4.72
CA THR A 128 4.78 1.72 -4.53
C THR A 128 3.93 1.20 -5.69
N LEU A 129 4.40 1.33 -6.95
CA LEU A 129 3.66 0.82 -8.10
C LEU A 129 3.53 -0.70 -8.09
N GLN A 130 4.54 -1.40 -7.58
CA GLN A 130 4.54 -2.84 -7.42
C GLN A 130 3.60 -3.28 -6.27
N THR A 131 3.54 -2.53 -5.17
CA THR A 131 2.57 -2.81 -4.09
C THR A 131 1.13 -2.60 -4.55
N ILE A 132 0.89 -1.56 -5.37
CA ILE A 132 -0.41 -1.38 -6.03
C ILE A 132 -0.73 -2.56 -6.95
N ALA A 133 0.25 -3.07 -7.71
CA ALA A 133 0.05 -4.20 -8.60
C ALA A 133 -0.37 -5.45 -7.85
N VAL A 134 0.32 -5.79 -6.75
CA VAL A 134 -0.01 -6.93 -5.88
C VAL A 134 -1.39 -6.74 -5.23
N GLY A 135 -1.60 -5.63 -4.55
CA GLY A 135 -2.86 -5.35 -3.86
C GLY A 135 -4.05 -5.35 -4.82
N TYR A 136 -3.89 -4.73 -6.00
CA TYR A 136 -4.93 -4.70 -7.04
C TYR A 136 -5.25 -6.08 -7.59
N LEU A 137 -4.24 -6.89 -7.91
CA LEU A 137 -4.41 -8.23 -8.46
C LEU A 137 -5.27 -9.10 -7.54
N PHE A 138 -4.85 -9.25 -6.29
CA PHE A 138 -5.56 -10.09 -5.32
C PHE A 138 -6.94 -9.54 -4.99
N THR A 139 -7.08 -8.22 -4.82
CA THR A 139 -8.39 -7.61 -4.55
C THR A 139 -9.36 -7.79 -5.71
N VAL A 140 -8.92 -7.69 -6.97
CA VAL A 140 -9.78 -7.98 -8.14
C VAL A 140 -10.24 -9.44 -8.13
N ILE A 141 -9.35 -10.39 -7.84
CA ILE A 141 -9.69 -11.81 -7.73
C ILE A 141 -10.76 -11.99 -6.65
N PHE A 142 -10.54 -11.47 -5.44
CA PHE A 142 -11.51 -11.59 -4.36
C PHE A 142 -12.84 -10.90 -4.71
N TYR A 143 -12.81 -9.71 -5.30
CA TYR A 143 -14.01 -8.99 -5.71
C TYR A 143 -14.84 -9.76 -6.73
N LEU A 144 -14.23 -10.43 -7.69
CA LEU A 144 -14.91 -11.16 -8.75
C LEU A 144 -15.51 -12.49 -8.28
N PHE A 145 -14.85 -13.18 -7.36
CA PHE A 145 -15.16 -14.57 -7.04
C PHE A 145 -15.77 -14.78 -5.65
N THR A 146 -15.74 -13.75 -4.77
CA THR A 146 -16.23 -13.90 -3.41
C THR A 146 -17.29 -12.86 -3.03
N SER A 147 -18.06 -13.16 -1.98
CA SER A 147 -19.02 -12.23 -1.39
C SER A 147 -18.29 -11.14 -0.56
N TRP A 148 -18.95 -10.00 -0.31
CA TRP A 148 -18.37 -8.96 0.52
C TRP A 148 -18.04 -9.43 1.95
N ARG A 149 -18.85 -10.36 2.50
CA ARG A 149 -18.60 -10.97 3.83
C ARG A 149 -17.34 -11.82 3.82
N THR A 150 -17.16 -12.63 2.78
CA THR A 150 -15.95 -13.44 2.59
C THR A 150 -14.73 -12.52 2.40
N GLN A 151 -14.86 -11.44 1.63
CA GLN A 151 -13.79 -10.43 1.47
C GLN A 151 -13.40 -9.83 2.82
N ALA A 152 -14.38 -9.44 3.66
CA ALA A 152 -14.11 -8.93 5.00
C ALA A 152 -13.40 -9.98 5.87
N GLY A 153 -13.84 -11.24 5.85
CA GLY A 153 -13.16 -12.33 6.55
C GLY A 153 -11.72 -12.55 6.08
N ILE A 154 -11.48 -12.49 4.76
CA ILE A 154 -10.12 -12.56 4.20
C ILE A 154 -9.27 -11.38 4.70
N ALA A 155 -9.79 -10.17 4.68
CA ALA A 155 -9.04 -8.99 5.15
C ALA A 155 -8.63 -9.14 6.63
N VAL A 156 -9.54 -9.57 7.49
CA VAL A 156 -9.24 -9.84 8.90
C VAL A 156 -8.20 -10.97 9.04
N LEU A 157 -8.34 -12.05 8.26
CA LEU A 157 -7.39 -13.16 8.27
C LEU A 157 -5.97 -12.70 7.86
N LEU A 158 -5.86 -11.86 6.84
CA LEU A 158 -4.57 -11.32 6.38
C LEU A 158 -3.93 -10.42 7.45
N LEU A 159 -4.70 -9.53 8.09
CA LEU A 159 -4.21 -8.68 9.18
C LEU A 159 -3.74 -9.49 10.39
N LEU A 160 -4.56 -10.44 10.84
CA LEU A 160 -4.22 -11.31 11.97
C LEU A 160 -3.07 -12.27 11.62
N GLY A 161 -3.04 -12.78 10.39
CA GLY A 161 -1.97 -13.65 9.89
C GLY A 161 -0.62 -12.92 9.86
N TYR A 162 -0.60 -11.68 9.35
CA TYR A 162 0.60 -10.85 9.37
C TYR A 162 1.08 -10.57 10.80
N TRP A 163 0.18 -10.06 11.66
CA TRP A 163 0.48 -9.80 13.06
C TRP A 163 0.96 -11.05 13.79
N GLY A 164 0.25 -12.18 13.62
CA GLY A 164 0.61 -13.44 14.25
C GLY A 164 1.97 -13.97 13.77
N ALA A 165 2.27 -13.86 12.47
CA ALA A 165 3.58 -14.21 11.94
C ALA A 165 4.68 -13.34 12.57
N MET A 166 4.51 -12.02 12.58
CA MET A 166 5.47 -11.09 13.17
C MET A 166 5.69 -11.32 14.67
N LYS A 167 4.64 -11.70 15.42
CA LYS A 167 4.68 -11.87 16.87
C LYS A 167 5.26 -13.20 17.31
N TRP A 168 4.93 -14.32 16.65
CA TRP A 168 5.23 -15.65 17.17
C TRP A 168 6.24 -16.44 16.34
N VAL A 169 6.46 -16.07 15.06
CA VAL A 169 7.43 -16.81 14.23
C VAL A 169 8.82 -16.27 14.47
N THR A 170 9.75 -17.17 14.83
CA THR A 170 11.18 -16.86 14.98
C THR A 170 11.98 -17.75 14.02
N VAL A 171 12.86 -17.14 13.24
CA VAL A 171 13.74 -17.84 12.30
C VAL A 171 15.12 -17.16 12.34
N ASP A 172 16.17 -17.92 12.58
CA ASP A 172 17.56 -17.45 12.61
C ASP A 172 17.80 -16.21 13.50
N GLY A 173 17.03 -16.09 14.58
CA GLY A 173 17.11 -14.95 15.51
C GLY A 173 16.26 -13.73 15.09
N PHE A 174 15.54 -13.80 13.96
CA PHE A 174 14.62 -12.76 13.51
C PHE A 174 13.18 -13.07 13.94
N GLY A 175 12.36 -12.05 14.18
CA GLY A 175 10.95 -12.19 14.53
C GLY A 175 10.72 -12.44 16.01
N GLY A 176 9.69 -13.22 16.36
CA GLY A 176 9.33 -13.52 17.75
C GLY A 176 8.90 -12.28 18.54
N GLY A 177 8.21 -11.33 17.89
CA GLY A 177 7.81 -10.06 18.51
C GLY A 177 8.92 -9.00 18.49
N ASN A 178 10.05 -9.25 17.84
CA ASN A 178 11.04 -8.21 17.60
C ASN A 178 10.64 -7.41 16.35
N TYR A 179 10.29 -6.14 16.55
CA TYR A 179 9.85 -5.23 15.49
C TYR A 179 10.93 -4.19 15.11
N THR A 180 12.17 -4.37 15.55
CA THR A 180 13.28 -3.48 15.18
C THR A 180 13.59 -3.57 13.68
N PRO A 181 14.20 -2.56 13.09
CA PRO A 181 14.52 -2.55 11.65
C PRO A 181 15.31 -3.76 11.19
N ASP A 182 16.25 -4.23 12.00
CA ASP A 182 17.27 -5.19 11.60
C ASP A 182 16.93 -6.64 11.94
N LEU A 183 16.00 -6.89 12.88
CA LEU A 183 15.72 -8.23 13.41
C LEU A 183 14.23 -8.63 13.32
N ASN A 184 13.42 -7.91 12.53
CA ASN A 184 12.03 -8.31 12.33
C ASN A 184 11.91 -9.43 11.29
N LEU A 185 10.84 -10.23 11.39
CA LEU A 185 10.59 -11.37 10.49
C LEU A 185 10.44 -10.95 9.01
N ALA A 186 9.81 -9.80 8.74
CA ALA A 186 9.59 -9.35 7.37
C ALA A 186 10.92 -9.01 6.68
N GLU A 187 11.88 -8.45 7.42
CA GLU A 187 13.23 -8.22 6.94
C GLU A 187 13.96 -9.52 6.60
N TRP A 188 13.86 -10.53 7.47
CA TRP A 188 14.43 -11.85 7.19
C TRP A 188 13.88 -12.47 5.90
N ILE A 189 12.55 -12.40 5.72
CA ILE A 189 11.89 -12.92 4.51
C ILE A 189 12.39 -12.18 3.27
N ASP A 190 12.45 -10.85 3.30
CA ASP A 190 12.91 -10.06 2.17
C ASP A 190 14.38 -10.36 1.83
N ARG A 191 15.27 -10.45 2.83
CA ARG A 191 16.67 -10.84 2.62
C ARG A 191 16.79 -12.23 2.01
N THR A 192 16.01 -13.18 2.49
CA THR A 192 16.08 -14.58 2.05
C THR A 192 15.52 -14.76 0.64
N VAL A 193 14.36 -14.14 0.33
CA VAL A 193 13.65 -14.36 -0.93
C VAL A 193 14.17 -13.46 -2.05
N LEU A 194 14.44 -12.19 -1.78
CA LEU A 194 14.94 -11.25 -2.78
C LEU A 194 16.46 -11.34 -2.93
N GLY A 195 17.19 -11.63 -1.85
CA GLY A 195 18.63 -11.73 -1.86
C GLY A 195 19.29 -10.49 -2.47
N ARG A 196 20.15 -10.67 -3.47
CA ARG A 196 20.79 -9.56 -4.19
C ARG A 196 19.83 -8.63 -4.94
N PHE A 197 18.61 -9.06 -5.18
CA PHE A 197 17.58 -8.25 -5.85
C PHE A 197 16.74 -7.40 -4.89
N ARG A 198 17.08 -7.42 -3.60
CA ARG A 198 16.51 -6.49 -2.62
C ARG A 198 17.13 -5.11 -2.80
N ASP A 199 16.33 -4.07 -2.73
CA ASP A 199 16.84 -2.70 -2.73
C ASP A 199 17.75 -2.49 -1.51
N GLY A 200 18.86 -1.77 -1.71
CA GLY A 200 19.91 -1.64 -0.69
C GLY A 200 20.81 -2.88 -0.54
N ALA A 201 20.70 -3.88 -1.42
CA ALA A 201 21.67 -4.98 -1.47
C ALA A 201 22.84 -4.66 -2.42
N SER A 202 24.04 -5.07 -2.05
CA SER A 202 25.24 -5.08 -2.89
C SER A 202 25.89 -6.44 -2.84
N VAL A 203 26.71 -6.78 -3.83
CA VAL A 203 27.50 -8.01 -3.84
C VAL A 203 28.98 -7.63 -3.73
N GLU A 204 29.61 -8.03 -2.65
CA GLU A 204 31.02 -7.80 -2.39
C GLU A 204 31.71 -9.15 -2.16
N ASP A 205 32.72 -9.46 -2.94
CA ASP A 205 33.45 -10.76 -2.88
C ASP A 205 32.55 -11.99 -2.97
N GLY A 206 31.44 -11.89 -3.75
CA GLY A 206 30.47 -12.97 -3.89
C GLY A 206 29.50 -13.13 -2.73
N VAL A 207 29.54 -12.26 -1.72
CA VAL A 207 28.65 -12.24 -0.56
C VAL A 207 27.67 -11.09 -0.70
N VAL A 208 26.39 -11.36 -0.48
CA VAL A 208 25.35 -10.32 -0.48
C VAL A 208 25.41 -9.54 0.83
N GLN A 209 25.64 -8.24 0.72
CA GLN A 209 25.59 -7.28 1.82
C GLN A 209 24.28 -6.51 1.77
N PHE A 210 23.70 -6.21 2.94
CA PHE A 210 22.46 -5.45 3.05
C PHE A 210 22.72 -4.12 3.73
N ALA A 211 22.35 -3.01 3.07
CA ALA A 211 22.56 -1.67 3.59
C ALA A 211 21.67 -1.40 4.83
N PRO A 212 22.24 -0.96 5.97
CA PRO A 212 21.46 -0.75 7.20
C PRO A 212 20.48 0.43 7.11
N TRP A 213 20.65 1.33 6.13
CA TRP A 213 19.75 2.46 5.91
C TRP A 213 18.44 2.06 5.22
N TYR A 214 18.42 0.92 4.47
CA TYR A 214 17.22 0.46 3.78
C TYR A 214 16.38 -0.42 4.69
N ARG A 215 15.23 0.09 5.12
CA ARG A 215 14.39 -0.51 6.17
C ARG A 215 12.98 -0.90 5.70
N TYR A 216 12.67 -0.74 4.40
CA TYR A 216 11.37 -1.13 3.86
C TYR A 216 11.29 -2.63 3.63
N THR A 217 10.13 -3.22 3.94
CA THR A 217 9.82 -4.62 3.70
C THR A 217 8.63 -4.77 2.76
N TRP A 218 8.64 -5.80 1.93
CA TRP A 218 7.72 -5.91 0.80
C TRP A 218 6.93 -7.21 0.76
N ILE A 219 7.60 -8.38 0.90
CA ILE A 219 6.99 -9.69 0.66
C ILE A 219 5.91 -9.98 1.70
N LEU A 220 6.28 -10.03 2.98
CA LEU A 220 5.31 -10.28 4.03
C LEU A 220 4.32 -9.12 4.15
N SER A 221 4.79 -7.88 4.03
CA SER A 221 3.97 -6.66 4.04
C SER A 221 2.93 -6.61 2.93
N SER A 222 3.10 -7.42 1.86
CA SER A 222 2.11 -7.57 0.79
C SER A 222 0.74 -8.02 1.28
N LEU A 223 0.66 -8.76 2.39
CA LEU A 223 -0.61 -9.15 3.01
C LEU A 223 -1.42 -7.90 3.39
N ASN A 224 -0.77 -6.93 4.00
CA ASN A 224 -1.40 -5.68 4.42
C ASN A 224 -1.59 -4.67 3.26
N PHE A 225 -0.74 -4.71 2.22
CA PHE A 225 -1.01 -3.97 0.98
C PHE A 225 -2.33 -4.43 0.33
N ILE A 226 -2.58 -5.74 0.30
CA ILE A 226 -3.84 -6.29 -0.20
C ILE A 226 -5.01 -5.77 0.64
N VAL A 227 -4.90 -5.76 1.97
CA VAL A 227 -5.97 -5.25 2.85
C VAL A 227 -6.23 -3.77 2.59
N THR A 228 -5.20 -2.96 2.42
CA THR A 228 -5.36 -1.53 2.12
C THR A 228 -6.12 -1.31 0.80
N VAL A 229 -5.84 -2.09 -0.24
CA VAL A 229 -6.60 -2.05 -1.50
C VAL A 229 -8.02 -2.59 -1.30
N MET A 230 -8.22 -3.63 -0.48
CA MET A 230 -9.55 -4.17 -0.17
C MET A 230 -10.42 -3.17 0.58
N THR A 231 -9.87 -2.40 1.52
CA THR A 231 -10.63 -1.33 2.21
C THR A 231 -11.11 -0.27 1.23
N GLY A 232 -10.25 0.11 0.27
CA GLY A 232 -10.66 0.95 -0.86
C GLY A 232 -11.77 0.31 -1.70
N CYS A 233 -11.69 -0.99 -1.97
CA CYS A 233 -12.73 -1.71 -2.71
C CYS A 233 -14.07 -1.72 -1.95
N PHE A 234 -14.09 -1.85 -0.63
CA PHE A 234 -15.30 -1.72 0.17
C PHE A 234 -15.89 -0.30 0.08
N ALA A 235 -15.06 0.73 0.19
CA ALA A 235 -15.49 2.11 0.00
C ALA A 235 -16.09 2.31 -1.41
N GLY A 236 -15.49 1.78 -2.45
CA GLY A 236 -16.01 1.80 -3.81
C GLY A 236 -17.35 1.06 -3.96
N GLN A 237 -17.56 -0.04 -3.25
CA GLN A 237 -18.84 -0.75 -3.22
C GLN A 237 -19.94 0.11 -2.55
N ILE A 238 -19.63 0.78 -1.43
CA ILE A 238 -20.54 1.73 -0.76
C ILE A 238 -20.89 2.89 -1.70
N LEU A 239 -19.91 3.50 -2.35
CA LEU A 239 -20.11 4.62 -3.28
C LEU A 239 -21.01 4.23 -4.46
N ARG A 240 -20.92 3.00 -4.96
CA ARG A 240 -21.79 2.47 -6.03
C ARG A 240 -23.16 2.02 -5.58
N HIS A 241 -23.40 1.89 -4.29
CA HIS A 241 -24.68 1.37 -3.80
C HIS A 241 -25.80 2.37 -4.10
N VAL A 242 -26.83 1.90 -4.83
CA VAL A 242 -27.90 2.78 -5.33
C VAL A 242 -28.94 3.15 -4.29
N SER A 243 -29.07 2.35 -3.22
CA SER A 243 -30.06 2.59 -2.16
C SER A 243 -29.65 3.69 -1.17
N PHE A 244 -28.37 4.06 -1.13
CA PHE A 244 -27.89 5.09 -0.22
C PHE A 244 -27.86 6.47 -0.90
N LYS A 245 -28.36 7.47 -0.20
CA LYS A 245 -28.25 8.88 -0.59
C LYS A 245 -26.79 9.35 -0.42
N PRO A 246 -26.33 10.40 -1.13
CA PRO A 246 -24.95 10.90 -1.03
C PRO A 246 -24.49 11.14 0.42
N ASN A 247 -25.32 11.80 1.24
CA ASN A 247 -25.00 12.08 2.65
C ASN A 247 -24.88 10.80 3.50
N GLN A 248 -25.67 9.77 3.21
CA GLN A 248 -25.57 8.48 3.89
C GLN A 248 -24.26 7.77 3.54
N LYS A 249 -23.84 7.83 2.27
CA LYS A 249 -22.55 7.28 1.85
C LYS A 249 -21.39 7.99 2.53
N ALA A 250 -21.42 9.32 2.57
CA ALA A 250 -20.41 10.11 3.25
C ALA A 250 -20.34 9.77 4.75
N LEU A 251 -21.47 9.69 5.43
CA LEU A 251 -21.55 9.32 6.84
C LEU A 251 -21.02 7.90 7.08
N LEU A 252 -21.43 6.92 6.27
CA LEU A 252 -20.96 5.54 6.38
C LEU A 252 -19.45 5.43 6.22
N LEU A 253 -18.88 6.14 5.23
CA LEU A 253 -17.44 6.15 5.02
C LEU A 253 -16.69 6.85 6.16
N ALA A 254 -17.22 7.96 6.67
CA ALA A 254 -16.64 8.68 7.80
C ALA A 254 -16.66 7.84 9.08
N VAL A 255 -17.80 7.20 9.39
CA VAL A 255 -17.92 6.32 10.56
C VAL A 255 -17.01 5.10 10.43
N ALA A 256 -17.00 4.45 9.24
CA ALA A 256 -16.13 3.31 9.01
C ALA A 256 -14.64 3.69 9.15
N GLY A 257 -14.24 4.84 8.61
CA GLY A 257 -12.89 5.37 8.76
C GLY A 257 -12.52 5.64 10.21
N ALA A 258 -13.41 6.30 10.97
CA ALA A 258 -13.20 6.56 12.39
C ALA A 258 -13.07 5.26 13.23
N VAL A 259 -13.91 4.27 12.94
CA VAL A 259 -13.85 2.96 13.61
C VAL A 259 -12.54 2.24 13.30
N LEU A 260 -12.12 2.23 12.03
CA LEU A 260 -10.85 1.61 11.64
C LEU A 260 -9.65 2.32 12.25
N ALA A 261 -9.65 3.66 12.28
CA ALA A 261 -8.60 4.44 12.92
C ALA A 261 -8.53 4.16 14.43
N ALA A 262 -9.67 4.12 15.11
CA ALA A 262 -9.72 3.76 16.53
C ALA A 262 -9.24 2.32 16.78
N ALA A 263 -9.61 1.38 15.92
CA ALA A 263 -9.15 0.00 16.02
C ALA A 263 -7.63 -0.10 15.81
N GLY A 264 -7.06 0.63 14.83
CA GLY A 264 -5.62 0.70 14.61
C GLY A 264 -4.88 1.31 15.81
N TRP A 265 -5.37 2.41 16.37
CA TRP A 265 -4.81 3.00 17.58
C TRP A 265 -4.83 2.05 18.78
N LEU A 266 -5.91 1.30 18.96
CA LEU A 266 -5.98 0.28 20.03
C LEU A 266 -4.99 -0.86 19.75
N TRP A 267 -4.86 -1.26 18.50
CA TRP A 267 -3.92 -2.32 18.12
C TRP A 267 -2.46 -1.89 18.25
N ASN A 268 -2.17 -0.60 18.11
CA ASN A 268 -0.84 -0.02 18.30
C ASN A 268 -0.23 -0.31 19.69
N ILE A 269 -1.06 -0.58 20.70
CA ILE A 269 -0.59 -0.97 22.05
C ILE A 269 0.18 -2.29 22.00
N GLU A 270 -0.25 -3.21 21.13
CA GLU A 270 0.31 -4.56 21.01
C GLU A 270 1.27 -4.71 19.84
N PHE A 271 1.01 -3.97 18.76
CA PHE A 271 1.80 -3.97 17.54
C PHE A 271 1.98 -2.52 17.08
N PRO A 272 3.17 -1.93 17.26
CA PRO A 272 3.37 -0.52 16.96
C PRO A 272 3.11 -0.19 15.50
N VAL A 273 2.60 1.03 15.25
CA VAL A 273 2.44 1.55 13.90
C VAL A 273 3.81 1.79 13.31
N ILE A 274 4.17 1.00 12.30
CA ILE A 274 5.44 1.09 11.59
C ILE A 274 5.14 1.05 10.09
N LYS A 275 5.20 2.22 9.44
CA LYS A 275 4.93 2.35 8.00
C LYS A 275 5.83 1.44 7.15
N LYS A 276 7.11 1.35 7.49
CA LYS A 276 8.10 0.59 6.69
C LYS A 276 7.86 -0.92 6.75
N LEU A 277 7.20 -1.41 7.78
CA LEU A 277 6.69 -2.78 7.90
C LEU A 277 5.26 -2.92 7.38
N TRP A 278 4.56 -1.80 7.16
CA TRP A 278 3.12 -1.79 6.87
C TRP A 278 2.34 -2.57 7.91
N SER A 279 2.53 -2.21 9.19
CA SER A 279 1.92 -2.90 10.33
C SER A 279 0.40 -3.01 10.19
N SER A 280 -0.20 -3.98 10.89
CA SER A 280 -1.66 -4.18 10.89
C SER A 280 -2.41 -3.14 11.73
N SER A 281 -1.69 -2.40 12.55
CA SER A 281 -2.17 -1.31 13.41
C SER A 281 -2.48 -0.03 12.66
#